data_ba2b3bb222fbb86b496ef09268d8edc4
#
_entry.id   ba2b3bb222fbb86b496ef09268d8edc4
#
_cell.length_a   1.000
_cell.length_b   1.000
_cell.length_c   1.000
_cell.angle_alpha   90.00
_cell.angle_beta   90.00
_cell.angle_gamma   90.00
#
_symmetry.space_group_name_H-M   'P 1'
#
loop_
_entity.id
_entity.type
_entity.pdbx_description
1 polymer ?
#
loop_
_entity_poly.entity_id
_entity_poly.type
_entity_poly.pdbx_seq_one_letter_code
_entity_poly.pdbx_strand_id
1 'polypeptide(L)'
;CLPQRYRILDRSAELRARQRATLEAKLPHLLDRIDWPDTPPEQPWRGVLFANEVIDALPVHRFVIRDHEPRELHIGVNGDGQFVELEREADTMLTAAVAALQQDLLAPLPEGYRWEILPQLPWWIDAVCGQLEAGLAVFVDYGYPRREYYLPERDDGTLICHYHHRAHGDALRWPGLQD
;
A
#
# COMPACT_ATOMS: atom_id res chain seq x y z
N CYS A 1 -26.94 -12.17 12.56
CA CYS A 1 -26.98 -12.96 11.33
C CYS A 1 -25.54 -13.24 10.90
N LEU A 2 -25.18 -14.50 10.65
CA LEU A 2 -23.85 -14.87 10.15
C LEU A 2 -23.85 -14.77 8.61
N PRO A 3 -22.72 -14.40 7.98
CA PRO A 3 -22.59 -14.42 6.54
C PRO A 3 -22.70 -15.86 6.01
N GLN A 4 -23.11 -16.00 4.76
CA GLN A 4 -23.13 -17.30 4.08
C GLN A 4 -21.70 -17.78 3.80
N ARG A 5 -20.81 -16.85 3.43
CA ARG A 5 -19.39 -17.08 3.24
C ARG A 5 -18.57 -15.96 3.86
N TYR A 6 -17.39 -16.31 4.36
CA TYR A 6 -16.38 -15.40 4.87
C TYR A 6 -15.08 -15.67 4.12
N ARG A 7 -14.61 -14.70 3.35
CA ARG A 7 -13.40 -14.83 2.54
C ARG A 7 -12.28 -14.01 3.12
N ILE A 8 -11.11 -14.63 3.27
CA ILE A 8 -9.91 -13.96 3.77
C ILE A 8 -8.90 -13.91 2.63
N LEU A 9 -8.75 -12.72 2.03
CA LEU A 9 -7.75 -12.47 1.01
C LEU A 9 -6.45 -12.05 1.69
N ASP A 10 -5.48 -12.94 1.75
CA ASP A 10 -4.17 -12.71 2.37
C ASP A 10 -3.09 -13.34 1.49
N ARG A 11 -2.04 -12.60 1.20
CA ARG A 11 -0.95 -13.09 0.34
C ARG A 11 0.07 -13.95 1.09
N SER A 12 0.15 -13.84 2.41
CA SER A 12 1.08 -14.59 3.23
C SER A 12 0.57 -16.01 3.50
N ALA A 13 1.27 -16.99 2.96
CA ALA A 13 0.96 -18.41 3.23
C ALA A 13 1.08 -18.76 4.72
N GLU A 14 2.04 -18.15 5.42
CA GLU A 14 2.22 -18.34 6.87
C GLU A 14 1.04 -17.76 7.66
N LEU A 15 0.62 -16.53 7.35
CA LEU A 15 -0.53 -15.92 8.03
C LEU A 15 -1.81 -16.71 7.75
N ARG A 16 -2.05 -17.16 6.52
CA ARG A 16 -3.19 -18.02 6.17
C ARG A 16 -3.20 -19.32 6.98
N ALA A 17 -2.04 -19.95 7.16
CA ALA A 17 -1.93 -21.16 7.99
C ALA A 17 -2.25 -20.88 9.46
N ARG A 18 -1.76 -19.78 10.02
CA ARG A 18 -2.05 -19.35 11.40
C ARG A 18 -3.52 -18.99 11.60
N GLN A 19 -4.12 -18.29 10.64
CA GLN A 19 -5.55 -17.94 10.65
C GLN A 19 -6.39 -19.21 10.63
N ARG A 20 -6.08 -20.17 9.74
CA ARG A 20 -6.77 -21.46 9.67
C ARG A 20 -6.69 -22.22 10.99
N ALA A 21 -5.50 -22.41 11.54
CA ALA A 21 -5.30 -23.10 12.82
C ALA A 21 -6.09 -22.44 13.97
N THR A 22 -6.12 -21.10 13.99
CA THR A 22 -6.87 -20.35 15.01
C THR A 22 -8.38 -20.59 14.88
N LEU A 23 -8.90 -20.59 13.65
CA LEU A 23 -10.32 -20.78 13.37
C LEU A 23 -10.74 -22.24 13.61
N GLU A 24 -9.90 -23.20 13.27
CA GLU A 24 -10.10 -24.63 13.57
C GLU A 24 -10.22 -24.88 15.09
N ALA A 25 -9.36 -24.24 15.86
CA ALA A 25 -9.38 -24.36 17.32
C ALA A 25 -10.57 -23.66 17.99
N LYS A 26 -10.99 -22.49 17.48
CA LYS A 26 -11.98 -21.63 18.14
C LYS A 26 -13.38 -21.76 17.57
N LEU A 27 -13.53 -21.99 16.27
CA LEU A 27 -14.79 -21.95 15.53
C LEU A 27 -14.92 -23.10 14.52
N PRO A 28 -14.67 -24.37 14.92
CA PRO A 28 -14.66 -25.50 13.97
C PRO A 28 -15.98 -25.66 13.21
N HIS A 29 -17.08 -25.29 13.80
CA HIS A 29 -18.43 -25.39 13.19
C HIS A 29 -18.71 -24.35 12.10
N LEU A 30 -17.81 -23.39 11.88
CA LEU A 30 -17.93 -22.35 10.84
C LEU A 30 -16.96 -22.55 9.67
N LEU A 31 -16.06 -23.50 9.73
CA LEU A 31 -15.00 -23.70 8.73
C LEU A 31 -15.54 -23.89 7.31
N ASP A 32 -16.65 -24.58 7.15
CA ASP A 32 -17.31 -24.80 5.86
C ASP A 32 -17.76 -23.50 5.17
N ARG A 33 -17.79 -22.40 5.92
CA ARG A 33 -18.14 -21.06 5.40
C ARG A 33 -16.94 -20.17 5.15
N ILE A 34 -15.74 -20.61 5.51
CA ILE A 34 -14.52 -19.79 5.45
C ILE A 34 -13.62 -20.31 4.35
N ASP A 35 -13.21 -19.44 3.45
CA ASP A 35 -12.27 -19.74 2.39
C ASP A 35 -11.15 -18.67 2.30
N TRP A 36 -10.00 -19.08 1.77
CA TRP A 36 -8.82 -18.24 1.55
C TRP A 36 -8.49 -18.22 0.05
N PRO A 37 -9.17 -17.38 -0.74
CA PRO A 37 -8.88 -17.25 -2.17
C PRO A 37 -7.51 -16.61 -2.39
N ASP A 38 -6.88 -16.92 -3.52
CA ASP A 38 -5.61 -16.32 -3.93
C ASP A 38 -5.81 -14.99 -4.67
N THR A 39 -7.02 -14.76 -5.20
CA THR A 39 -7.40 -13.58 -5.98
C THR A 39 -8.68 -12.96 -5.47
N PRO A 40 -8.90 -11.64 -5.72
CA PRO A 40 -10.19 -11.02 -5.51
C PRO A 40 -11.31 -11.73 -6.27
N PRO A 41 -12.60 -11.53 -5.89
CA PRO A 41 -13.73 -12.11 -6.59
C PRO A 41 -13.79 -11.67 -8.06
N GLU A 42 -13.83 -12.64 -8.99
CA GLU A 42 -13.98 -12.40 -10.43
C GLU A 42 -15.45 -12.33 -10.88
N GLN A 43 -16.35 -12.79 -10.03
CA GLN A 43 -17.79 -12.83 -10.30
C GLN A 43 -18.53 -11.82 -9.42
N PRO A 44 -19.66 -11.27 -9.89
CA PRO A 44 -20.50 -10.38 -9.12
C PRO A 44 -20.86 -10.96 -7.75
N TRP A 45 -20.78 -10.14 -6.72
CA TRP A 45 -21.05 -10.56 -5.35
C TRP A 45 -21.78 -9.48 -4.56
N ARG A 46 -22.38 -9.89 -3.44
CA ARG A 46 -23.09 -9.03 -2.51
C ARG A 46 -22.58 -9.27 -1.09
N GLY A 47 -22.31 -8.19 -0.37
CA GLY A 47 -21.82 -8.33 0.99
C GLY A 47 -21.03 -7.13 1.48
N VAL A 48 -20.10 -7.39 2.39
CA VAL A 48 -19.22 -6.38 2.98
C VAL A 48 -17.79 -6.78 2.72
N LEU A 49 -17.02 -5.85 2.14
CA LEU A 49 -15.57 -5.91 2.12
C LEU A 49 -15.05 -5.07 3.29
N PHE A 50 -14.15 -5.62 4.08
CA PHE A 50 -13.51 -4.91 5.18
C PHE A 50 -11.98 -5.05 5.05
N ALA A 51 -11.29 -3.94 5.02
CA ALA A 51 -9.83 -3.85 5.00
C ALA A 51 -9.37 -2.84 6.04
N ASN A 52 -8.54 -3.29 6.98
CA ASN A 52 -7.95 -2.46 8.03
C ASN A 52 -6.44 -2.47 7.87
N GLU A 53 -5.85 -1.28 7.73
CA GLU A 53 -4.41 -1.11 7.52
C GLU A 53 -3.88 -2.03 6.42
N VAL A 54 -4.40 -1.85 5.22
CA VAL A 54 -4.03 -2.63 4.02
C VAL A 54 -3.47 -1.71 2.95
N ILE A 55 -4.01 -0.49 2.82
CA ILE A 55 -3.58 0.46 1.79
C ILE A 55 -2.20 1.00 2.13
N ASP A 56 -1.92 1.26 3.40
CA ASP A 56 -0.62 1.73 3.91
C ASP A 56 0.53 0.74 3.64
N ALA A 57 0.22 -0.56 3.56
CA ALA A 57 1.19 -1.62 3.25
C ALA A 57 1.38 -1.88 1.74
N LEU A 58 0.67 -1.16 0.85
CA LEU A 58 0.83 -1.34 -0.59
C LEU A 58 2.15 -0.72 -1.08
N PRO A 59 2.83 -1.36 -2.06
CA PRO A 59 4.10 -0.86 -2.57
C PRO A 59 3.92 0.46 -3.32
N VAL A 60 4.58 1.50 -2.85
CA VAL A 60 4.57 2.84 -3.43
C VAL A 60 5.76 3.07 -4.36
N HIS A 61 5.62 4.03 -5.29
CA HIS A 61 6.74 4.64 -5.98
C HIS A 61 7.25 5.81 -5.16
N ARG A 62 8.54 5.83 -4.85
CA ARG A 62 9.19 7.00 -4.26
C ARG A 62 9.84 7.83 -5.35
N PHE A 63 9.73 9.13 -5.26
CA PHE A 63 10.30 10.04 -6.25
C PHE A 63 10.96 11.27 -5.60
N VAL A 64 11.79 11.93 -6.37
CA VAL A 64 12.36 13.24 -6.04
C VAL A 64 12.22 14.16 -7.25
N ILE A 65 11.98 15.44 -7.01
CA ILE A 65 11.94 16.44 -8.08
C ILE A 65 13.37 16.92 -8.38
N ARG A 66 13.76 16.82 -9.66
CA ARG A 66 15.04 17.31 -10.20
C ARG A 66 14.79 18.05 -11.51
N ASP A 67 15.27 19.27 -11.61
CA ASP A 67 15.07 20.11 -12.80
C ASP A 67 13.57 20.22 -13.18
N HIS A 68 12.69 20.34 -12.19
CA HIS A 68 11.22 20.39 -12.31
C HIS A 68 10.56 19.07 -12.78
N GLU A 69 11.30 17.99 -12.94
CA GLU A 69 10.80 16.68 -13.37
C GLU A 69 10.95 15.62 -12.27
N PRO A 70 10.06 14.62 -12.18
CA PRO A 70 10.21 13.53 -11.23
C PRO A 70 11.35 12.59 -11.65
N ARG A 71 12.18 12.23 -10.68
CA ARG A 71 13.12 11.09 -10.77
C ARG A 71 12.65 10.02 -9.81
N GLU A 72 12.65 8.77 -10.22
CA GLU A 72 12.24 7.66 -9.36
C GLU A 72 13.41 7.22 -8.45
N LEU A 73 13.09 6.96 -7.20
CA LEU A 73 14.06 6.47 -6.21
C LEU A 73 14.04 4.95 -6.18
N HIS A 74 15.11 4.35 -6.67
CA HIS A 74 15.33 2.92 -6.69
C HIS A 74 16.29 2.50 -5.58
N ILE A 75 16.25 1.23 -5.18
CA ILE A 75 17.23 0.65 -4.27
C ILE A 75 18.27 -0.12 -5.06
N GLY A 76 19.53 0.20 -4.83
CA GLY A 76 20.69 -0.51 -5.36
C GLY A 76 21.57 -1.05 -4.27
N VAL A 77 22.68 -1.67 -4.67
CA VAL A 77 23.73 -2.15 -3.76
C VAL A 77 25.03 -1.48 -4.17
N ASN A 78 25.72 -0.84 -3.22
CA ASN A 78 27.02 -0.23 -3.45
C ASN A 78 28.17 -1.27 -3.45
N GLY A 79 29.41 -0.81 -3.68
CA GLY A 79 30.59 -1.66 -3.71
C GLY A 79 30.92 -2.39 -2.38
N ASP A 80 30.37 -1.92 -1.27
CA ASP A 80 30.51 -2.50 0.06
C ASP A 80 29.38 -3.45 0.43
N GLY A 81 28.45 -3.72 -0.51
CA GLY A 81 27.31 -4.60 -0.28
C GLY A 81 26.16 -3.97 0.50
N GLN A 82 26.15 -2.64 0.67
CA GLN A 82 25.11 -1.92 1.40
C GLN A 82 24.00 -1.45 0.45
N PHE A 83 22.76 -1.46 0.91
CA PHE A 83 21.64 -0.86 0.19
C PHE A 83 21.79 0.66 0.15
N VAL A 84 21.54 1.22 -1.04
CA VAL A 84 21.58 2.67 -1.29
C VAL A 84 20.44 3.08 -2.19
N GLU A 85 19.98 4.32 -2.04
CA GLU A 85 19.02 4.91 -2.98
C GLU A 85 19.75 5.38 -4.25
N LEU A 86 19.10 5.17 -5.39
CA LEU A 86 19.57 5.56 -6.72
C LEU A 86 18.46 6.32 -7.43
N GLU A 87 18.76 7.55 -7.87
CA GLU A 87 17.84 8.34 -8.71
C GLU A 87 17.91 7.82 -10.15
N ARG A 88 16.73 7.52 -10.73
CA ARG A 88 16.57 7.10 -12.11
C ARG A 88 15.50 7.91 -12.81
N GLU A 89 15.43 7.82 -14.13
CA GLU A 89 14.32 8.41 -14.89
C GLU A 89 13.01 7.75 -14.46
N ALA A 90 12.01 8.60 -14.17
CA ALA A 90 10.66 8.13 -13.88
C ALA A 90 10.04 7.56 -15.16
N ASP A 91 9.28 6.48 -15.03
CA ASP A 91 8.49 5.96 -16.14
C ASP A 91 7.31 6.89 -16.48
N THR A 92 6.60 6.56 -17.55
CA THR A 92 5.46 7.38 -18.03
C THR A 92 4.31 7.39 -17.03
N MET A 93 4.12 6.33 -16.27
CA MET A 93 3.04 6.23 -15.26
C MET A 93 3.34 7.15 -14.07
N LEU A 94 4.55 7.07 -13.53
CA LEU A 94 4.97 7.92 -12.41
C LEU A 94 5.00 9.39 -12.83
N THR A 95 5.53 9.71 -14.00
CA THR A 95 5.55 11.06 -14.55
C THR A 95 4.14 11.64 -14.68
N ALA A 96 3.20 10.88 -15.26
CA ALA A 96 1.81 11.29 -15.37
C ALA A 96 1.12 11.47 -14.01
N ALA A 97 1.40 10.59 -13.05
CA ALA A 97 0.81 10.67 -11.71
C ALA A 97 1.30 11.92 -10.96
N VAL A 98 2.60 12.24 -11.03
CA VAL A 98 3.16 13.45 -10.42
C VAL A 98 2.63 14.71 -11.11
N ALA A 99 2.51 14.71 -12.43
CA ALA A 99 1.91 15.83 -13.16
C ALA A 99 0.45 16.08 -12.75
N ALA A 100 -0.37 15.02 -12.64
CA ALA A 100 -1.74 15.11 -12.15
C ALA A 100 -1.81 15.61 -10.70
N LEU A 101 -0.91 15.15 -9.85
CA LEU A 101 -0.80 15.63 -8.47
C LEU A 101 -0.52 17.14 -8.41
N GLN A 102 0.44 17.65 -9.19
CA GLN A 102 0.76 19.08 -9.24
C GLN A 102 -0.41 19.91 -9.76
N GLN A 103 -1.19 19.40 -10.73
CA GLN A 103 -2.42 20.04 -11.18
C GLN A 103 -3.47 20.13 -10.05
N ASP A 104 -3.67 19.05 -9.29
CA ASP A 104 -4.62 19.03 -8.16
C ASP A 104 -4.21 19.96 -7.01
N LEU A 105 -2.91 20.09 -6.78
CA LEU A 105 -2.34 21.01 -5.77
C LEU A 105 -2.36 22.47 -6.22
N LEU A 106 -2.55 22.71 -7.52
CA LEU A 106 -2.45 24.03 -8.17
C LEU A 106 -1.08 24.71 -7.97
N ALA A 107 -0.04 23.93 -7.74
CA ALA A 107 1.33 24.39 -7.55
C ALA A 107 2.34 23.31 -7.95
N PRO A 108 3.49 23.70 -8.53
CA PRO A 108 4.58 22.75 -8.74
C PRO A 108 5.18 22.33 -7.40
N LEU A 109 5.63 21.08 -7.35
CA LEU A 109 6.42 20.60 -6.22
C LEU A 109 7.83 21.22 -6.28
N PRO A 110 8.42 21.60 -5.15
CA PRO A 110 9.70 22.30 -5.13
C PRO A 110 10.86 21.39 -5.54
N GLU A 111 11.95 21.98 -5.99
CA GLU A 111 13.21 21.28 -6.28
C GLU A 111 13.71 20.53 -5.04
N GLY A 112 14.12 19.26 -5.21
CA GLY A 112 14.56 18.41 -4.12
C GLY A 112 13.45 17.75 -3.31
N TYR A 113 12.17 18.05 -3.57
CA TYR A 113 11.03 17.46 -2.89
C TYR A 113 11.01 15.95 -3.09
N ARG A 114 11.02 15.19 -2.00
CA ARG A 114 11.04 13.73 -1.97
C ARG A 114 9.73 13.24 -1.38
N TRP A 115 9.05 12.33 -2.10
CA TRP A 115 7.78 11.82 -1.63
C TRP A 115 7.46 10.42 -2.19
N GLU A 116 6.35 9.87 -1.74
CA GLU A 116 5.78 8.62 -2.25
C GLU A 116 4.41 8.86 -2.90
N ILE A 117 4.10 8.04 -3.90
CA ILE A 117 2.82 8.02 -4.59
C ILE A 117 2.47 6.59 -5.00
N LEU A 118 1.18 6.26 -5.02
CA LEU A 118 0.66 4.96 -5.45
C LEU A 118 -0.24 5.13 -6.68
N PRO A 119 0.32 5.23 -7.89
CA PRO A 119 -0.46 5.43 -9.12
C PRO A 119 -1.42 4.27 -9.38
N GLN A 120 -1.11 3.07 -8.91
CA GLN A 120 -1.89 1.86 -9.12
C GLN A 120 -3.10 1.72 -8.19
N LEU A 121 -3.27 2.58 -7.20
CA LEU A 121 -4.35 2.48 -6.22
C LEU A 121 -5.76 2.39 -6.84
N PRO A 122 -6.12 3.17 -7.87
CA PRO A 122 -7.43 3.04 -8.50
C PRO A 122 -7.69 1.66 -9.07
N TRP A 123 -6.71 1.06 -9.74
CA TRP A 123 -6.84 -0.29 -10.30
C TRP A 123 -6.91 -1.36 -9.22
N TRP A 124 -6.18 -1.18 -8.11
CA TRP A 124 -6.26 -2.08 -6.97
C TRP A 124 -7.66 -2.02 -6.33
N ILE A 125 -8.22 -0.82 -6.13
CA ILE A 125 -9.59 -0.64 -5.62
C ILE A 125 -10.59 -1.31 -6.57
N ASP A 126 -10.46 -1.12 -7.88
CA ASP A 126 -11.32 -1.76 -8.86
C ASP A 126 -11.19 -3.29 -8.83
N ALA A 127 -9.98 -3.82 -8.69
CA ALA A 127 -9.76 -5.27 -8.60
C ALA A 127 -10.45 -5.89 -7.37
N VAL A 128 -10.47 -5.22 -6.23
CA VAL A 128 -11.07 -5.76 -4.99
C VAL A 128 -12.55 -5.44 -4.84
N CYS A 129 -13.04 -4.36 -5.43
CA CYS A 129 -14.41 -3.85 -5.28
C CYS A 129 -15.25 -3.92 -6.56
N GLY A 130 -14.63 -3.98 -7.75
CA GLY A 130 -15.32 -3.80 -9.03
C GLY A 130 -16.45 -4.80 -9.29
N GLN A 131 -16.44 -5.96 -8.64
CA GLN A 131 -17.51 -6.95 -8.74
C GLN A 131 -18.56 -6.85 -7.62
N LEU A 132 -18.52 -5.83 -6.77
CA LEU A 132 -19.50 -5.61 -5.70
C LEU A 132 -20.80 -5.03 -6.28
N GLU A 133 -21.83 -5.86 -6.48
CA GLU A 133 -23.13 -5.42 -6.98
C GLU A 133 -23.96 -4.67 -5.93
N ALA A 134 -23.89 -5.11 -4.68
CA ALA A 134 -24.63 -4.50 -3.59
C ALA A 134 -23.97 -4.79 -2.24
N GLY A 135 -23.79 -3.74 -1.45
CA GLY A 135 -23.17 -3.86 -0.12
C GLY A 135 -22.31 -2.67 0.23
N LEU A 136 -21.23 -2.92 0.94
CA LEU A 136 -20.34 -1.88 1.45
C LEU A 136 -18.90 -2.33 1.36
N ALA A 137 -18.02 -1.46 0.86
CA ALA A 137 -16.57 -1.59 1.02
C ALA A 137 -16.10 -0.60 2.10
N VAL A 138 -15.46 -1.11 3.13
CA VAL A 138 -14.94 -0.33 4.26
C VAL A 138 -13.44 -0.48 4.31
N PHE A 139 -12.74 0.61 4.09
CA PHE A 139 -11.31 0.73 4.29
C PHE A 139 -11.06 1.58 5.53
N VAL A 140 -10.36 1.04 6.49
CA VAL A 140 -9.91 1.74 7.70
C VAL A 140 -8.40 1.85 7.62
N ASP A 141 -7.93 3.07 7.46
CA ASP A 141 -6.52 3.34 7.32
C ASP A 141 -6.20 4.74 7.86
N TYR A 142 -4.93 4.99 8.16
CA TYR A 142 -4.49 6.31 8.60
C TYR A 142 -3.92 7.12 7.42
N GLY A 143 -3.83 8.42 7.61
CA GLY A 143 -3.30 9.30 6.56
C GLY A 143 -3.77 10.73 6.73
N TYR A 144 -3.53 11.51 5.70
CA TYR A 144 -3.89 12.92 5.62
C TYR A 144 -4.70 13.19 4.35
N PRO A 145 -5.58 14.19 4.34
CA PRO A 145 -6.14 14.71 3.11
C PRO A 145 -5.02 15.13 2.15
N ARG A 146 -5.22 14.96 0.84
CA ARG A 146 -4.19 15.19 -0.19
C ARG A 146 -3.38 16.47 0.00
N ARG A 147 -4.03 17.60 0.31
CA ARG A 147 -3.36 18.90 0.50
C ARG A 147 -2.44 18.95 1.72
N GLU A 148 -2.78 18.22 2.77
CA GLU A 148 -1.95 18.12 3.98
C GLU A 148 -0.87 17.05 3.83
N TYR A 149 -1.14 16.02 3.04
CA TYR A 149 -0.20 14.95 2.73
C TYR A 149 0.98 15.48 1.91
N TYR A 150 0.71 16.27 0.86
CA TYR A 150 1.72 16.81 -0.04
C TYR A 150 2.09 18.27 0.27
N LEU A 151 2.20 18.65 1.54
CA LEU A 151 2.67 19.98 1.92
C LEU A 151 4.14 20.18 1.50
N PRO A 152 4.50 21.34 0.92
CA PRO A 152 5.89 21.64 0.53
C PRO A 152 6.89 21.58 1.67
N GLU A 153 6.45 21.85 2.90
CA GLU A 153 7.27 21.80 4.12
C GLU A 153 7.54 20.38 4.63
N ARG A 154 6.82 19.40 4.09
CA ARG A 154 7.09 17.98 4.29
C ARG A 154 7.85 17.49 3.07
N ASP A 155 9.14 17.42 3.11
CA ASP A 155 9.99 17.22 1.93
C ASP A 155 10.71 15.87 1.89
N ASP A 156 10.42 14.94 2.83
CA ASP A 156 11.06 13.63 2.93
C ASP A 156 10.06 12.43 3.05
N GLY A 157 8.79 12.66 2.72
CA GLY A 157 7.75 11.61 2.72
C GLY A 157 7.18 11.26 4.09
N THR A 158 6.43 10.16 4.12
CA THR A 158 5.79 9.63 5.33
C THR A 158 6.23 8.22 5.70
N LEU A 159 7.19 7.65 4.95
CA LEU A 159 7.71 6.32 5.22
C LEU A 159 8.35 6.26 6.60
N ILE A 160 7.80 5.41 7.46
CA ILE A 160 8.30 5.17 8.80
C ILE A 160 8.41 3.67 9.05
N CYS A 161 9.47 3.25 9.68
CA CYS A 161 9.72 1.85 9.98
C CYS A 161 9.61 1.62 11.48
N HIS A 162 9.09 0.46 11.85
CA HIS A 162 8.99 0.02 13.23
C HIS A 162 9.81 -1.26 13.48
N TYR A 163 10.67 -1.22 14.48
CA TYR A 163 11.44 -2.37 14.91
C TYR A 163 11.58 -2.39 16.43
N HIS A 164 11.19 -3.50 17.07
CA HIS A 164 11.20 -3.63 18.52
C HIS A 164 10.55 -2.44 19.25
N HIS A 165 9.37 -2.01 18.81
CA HIS A 165 8.62 -0.86 19.35
C HIS A 165 9.34 0.50 19.23
N ARG A 166 10.28 0.62 18.33
CA ARG A 166 10.96 1.90 18.02
C ARG A 166 10.72 2.27 16.58
N ALA A 167 10.27 3.50 16.37
CA ALA A 167 10.11 4.08 15.05
C ALA A 167 11.41 4.72 14.56
N HIS A 168 11.68 4.62 13.24
CA HIS A 168 12.78 5.31 12.57
C HIS A 168 12.49 5.46 11.07
N GLY A 169 13.13 6.43 10.41
CA GLY A 169 12.93 6.70 8.97
C GLY A 169 13.87 5.95 8.02
N ASP A 170 14.75 5.07 8.51
CA ASP A 170 15.73 4.37 7.68
C ASP A 170 15.19 3.01 7.22
N ALA A 171 14.52 2.98 6.07
CA ALA A 171 13.94 1.77 5.50
C ALA A 171 14.99 0.73 5.08
N LEU A 172 16.25 1.13 4.91
CA LEU A 172 17.33 0.24 4.45
C LEU A 172 18.13 -0.38 5.59
N ARG A 173 17.84 0.00 6.84
CA ARG A 173 18.61 -0.43 8.01
C ARG A 173 18.48 -1.91 8.34
N TRP A 174 17.25 -2.43 8.33
CA TRP A 174 16.95 -3.84 8.66
C TRP A 174 15.90 -4.42 7.71
N PRO A 175 16.17 -4.45 6.40
CA PRO A 175 15.19 -4.92 5.43
C PRO A 175 14.76 -6.36 5.73
N GLY A 176 13.45 -6.59 5.75
CA GLY A 176 12.83 -7.89 6.09
C GLY A 176 12.71 -8.21 7.58
N LEU A 177 13.20 -7.35 8.48
CA LEU A 177 13.08 -7.51 9.93
C LEU A 177 12.22 -6.43 10.59
N GLN A 178 12.00 -5.33 9.93
CA GLN A 178 11.20 -4.19 10.37
C GLN A 178 9.87 -4.14 9.61
N ASP A 179 8.89 -3.56 10.25
CA ASP A 179 7.59 -3.24 9.71
C ASP A 179 7.60 -1.79 9.22
#